data_0752941265c7f54a862801297a7851c4
#
_entry.id   0752941265c7f54a862801297a7851c4
#
_cell.length_a   1.000
_cell.length_b   1.000
_cell.length_c   1.000
_cell.angle_alpha   90.00
_cell.angle_beta   90.00
_cell.angle_gamma   90.00
#
_symmetry.space_group_name_H-M   'P 1'
#
loop_
_entity.id
_entity.type
_entity.pdbx_description
1 polymer ?
#
loop_
_entity_poly.entity_id
_entity_poly.type
_entity_poly.pdbx_seq_one_letter_code
_entity_poly.pdbx_strand_id
1 'polypeptide(L)'
;HAYFGHEDWEMHAPGLKTIPDALELRERMLMAFEQAQQAGDAQRASDYLTFVIVGGGPTGVELAGALMEIGRRAMAPDFPVLHRAEFRVILIEGGGRILEAFPPDLSGKAQTALEALGVTVMVNCRVHDVTGQGVLAGAQFIRTANVLWAAGNIASPILRSLDVPLDQTGRVRVERDLSLPGDPWTFVIGDAAHCESPEGRALPGV
;
A
#
# COMPACT_ATOMS: atom_id res chain seq x y z
N HIS A 1 1.64 -10.31 0.48
CA HIS A 1 2.52 -9.21 0.89
C HIS A 1 3.82 -9.75 1.46
N ALA A 2 4.91 -8.97 1.40
CA ALA A 2 6.14 -9.28 2.10
C ALA A 2 6.30 -8.31 3.27
N TYR A 3 6.42 -8.84 4.47
CA TYR A 3 6.73 -8.06 5.66
C TYR A 3 8.24 -8.02 5.95
N PHE A 4 9.07 -8.54 5.02
CA PHE A 4 10.53 -8.51 5.07
C PHE A 4 11.14 -9.11 6.35
N GLY A 5 10.54 -10.19 6.86
CA GLY A 5 10.95 -10.89 8.07
C GLY A 5 10.24 -10.43 9.35
N HIS A 6 9.19 -9.64 9.21
CA HIS A 6 8.36 -9.11 10.30
C HIS A 6 6.90 -9.53 10.13
N GLU A 7 6.65 -10.83 10.02
CA GLU A 7 5.32 -11.40 9.81
C GLU A 7 4.34 -11.10 10.96
N ASP A 8 4.86 -10.79 12.13
CA ASP A 8 4.11 -10.30 13.30
C ASP A 8 3.43 -8.94 13.06
N TRP A 9 3.90 -8.15 12.10
CA TRP A 9 3.26 -6.88 11.76
C TRP A 9 1.92 -7.04 11.04
N GLU A 10 1.65 -8.20 10.43
CA GLU A 10 0.41 -8.45 9.68
C GLU A 10 -0.84 -8.20 10.54
N MET A 11 -0.81 -8.58 11.81
CA MET A 11 -1.92 -8.36 12.73
C MET A 11 -2.25 -6.89 12.97
N HIS A 12 -1.27 -5.99 12.81
CA HIS A 12 -1.42 -4.54 13.00
C HIS A 12 -1.51 -3.77 11.69
N ALA A 13 -0.93 -4.32 10.63
CA ALA A 13 -0.84 -3.70 9.31
C ALA A 13 -1.28 -4.70 8.22
N PRO A 14 -2.58 -4.99 8.10
CA PRO A 14 -3.07 -5.90 7.06
C PRO A 14 -2.75 -5.38 5.67
N GLY A 15 -2.52 -6.32 4.76
CA GLY A 15 -2.33 -6.02 3.36
C GLY A 15 -3.65 -5.86 2.59
N LEU A 16 -3.54 -5.53 1.30
CA LEU A 16 -4.69 -5.41 0.39
C LEU A 16 -4.38 -6.16 -0.91
N LYS A 17 -4.87 -7.39 -1.05
CA LYS A 17 -4.71 -8.23 -2.25
C LYS A 17 -5.98 -8.93 -2.71
N THR A 18 -6.87 -9.23 -1.79
CA THR A 18 -8.06 -10.02 -2.04
C THR A 18 -9.33 -9.21 -1.78
N ILE A 19 -10.48 -9.71 -2.25
CA ILE A 19 -11.77 -9.10 -1.92
C ILE A 19 -12.04 -9.13 -0.41
N PRO A 20 -11.76 -10.21 0.34
CA PRO A 20 -11.84 -10.19 1.79
C PRO A 20 -11.02 -9.08 2.44
N ASP A 21 -9.77 -8.85 1.99
CA ASP A 21 -8.93 -7.77 2.53
C ASP A 21 -9.58 -6.39 2.28
N ALA A 22 -10.16 -6.19 1.10
CA ALA A 22 -10.85 -4.93 0.76
C ALA A 22 -12.09 -4.71 1.63
N LEU A 23 -12.84 -5.77 1.94
CA LEU A 23 -14.00 -5.69 2.84
C LEU A 23 -13.55 -5.40 4.28
N GLU A 24 -12.49 -6.04 4.76
CA GLU A 24 -11.90 -5.77 6.07
C GLU A 24 -11.40 -4.32 6.16
N LEU A 25 -10.70 -3.82 5.15
CA LEU A 25 -10.25 -2.43 5.11
C LEU A 25 -11.42 -1.45 5.17
N ARG A 26 -12.49 -1.71 4.42
CA ARG A 26 -13.71 -0.90 4.46
C ARG A 26 -14.33 -0.88 5.86
N GLU A 27 -14.44 -2.03 6.51
CA GLU A 27 -14.96 -2.12 7.88
C GLU A 27 -14.06 -1.36 8.86
N ARG A 28 -12.74 -1.55 8.81
CA ARG A 28 -11.78 -0.83 9.66
C ARG A 28 -11.91 0.68 9.49
N MET A 29 -12.06 1.16 8.25
CA MET A 29 -12.25 2.59 7.98
C MET A 29 -13.53 3.11 8.65
N LEU A 30 -14.67 2.45 8.46
CA LEU A 30 -15.94 2.87 9.06
C LEU A 30 -15.85 2.85 10.59
N MET A 31 -15.30 1.78 11.17
CA MET A 31 -15.11 1.65 12.61
C MET A 31 -14.17 2.73 13.17
N ALA A 32 -13.14 3.14 12.42
CA ALA A 32 -12.23 4.20 12.84
C ALA A 32 -12.96 5.54 13.04
N PHE A 33 -13.88 5.90 12.14
CA PHE A 33 -14.70 7.11 12.29
C PHE A 33 -15.65 7.00 13.48
N GLU A 34 -16.32 5.86 13.69
CA GLU A 34 -17.18 5.61 14.83
C GLU A 34 -16.40 5.71 16.16
N GLN A 35 -15.25 5.07 16.23
CA GLN A 35 -14.38 5.09 17.41
C GLN A 35 -13.85 6.50 17.69
N ALA A 36 -13.48 7.25 16.65
CA ALA A 36 -13.06 8.64 16.79
C ALA A 36 -14.21 9.52 17.32
N GLN A 37 -15.43 9.31 16.84
CA GLN A 37 -16.63 10.04 17.30
C GLN A 37 -16.91 9.78 18.79
N GLN A 38 -16.69 8.55 19.26
CA GLN A 38 -16.89 8.13 20.64
C GLN A 38 -15.69 8.42 21.56
N ALA A 39 -14.54 8.80 20.99
CA ALA A 39 -13.33 9.07 21.77
C ALA A 39 -13.54 10.22 22.77
N GLY A 40 -13.12 9.99 24.01
CA GLY A 40 -13.28 10.94 25.10
C GLY A 40 -12.29 12.11 25.05
N ASP A 41 -11.21 11.99 24.25
CA ASP A 41 -10.18 13.01 24.10
C ASP A 41 -9.73 13.17 22.63
N ALA A 42 -9.16 14.33 22.33
CA ALA A 42 -8.76 14.70 20.96
C ALA A 42 -7.60 13.86 20.45
N GLN A 43 -6.67 13.43 21.31
CA GLN A 43 -5.53 12.61 20.90
C GLN A 43 -6.00 11.24 20.42
N ARG A 44 -6.88 10.60 21.17
CA ARG A 44 -7.42 9.29 20.81
C ARG A 44 -8.28 9.37 19.55
N ALA A 45 -9.06 10.43 19.39
CA ALA A 45 -9.79 10.69 18.14
C ALA A 45 -8.82 10.83 16.95
N SER A 46 -7.72 11.57 17.11
CA SER A 46 -6.68 11.72 16.09
C SER A 46 -5.98 10.40 15.76
N ASP A 47 -5.71 9.53 16.74
CA ASP A 47 -5.11 8.22 16.52
C ASP A 47 -6.00 7.34 15.62
N TYR A 48 -7.32 7.37 15.80
CA TYR A 48 -8.30 6.67 14.95
C TYR A 48 -8.46 7.30 13.56
N LEU A 49 -8.34 8.63 13.44
CA LEU A 49 -8.49 9.34 12.17
C LEU A 49 -7.17 9.46 11.39
N THR A 50 -6.08 8.88 11.87
CA THR A 50 -4.81 8.81 11.16
C THR A 50 -4.68 7.45 10.49
N PHE A 51 -4.52 7.43 9.17
CA PHE A 51 -4.25 6.24 8.36
C PHE A 51 -2.83 6.29 7.83
N VAL A 52 -2.04 5.27 8.11
CA VAL A 52 -0.67 5.14 7.60
C VAL A 52 -0.62 4.01 6.59
N ILE A 53 -0.19 4.33 5.38
CA ILE A 53 0.00 3.37 4.28
C ILE A 53 1.50 3.18 4.08
N VAL A 54 1.97 1.94 4.15
CA VAL A 54 3.37 1.59 3.96
C VAL A 54 3.57 0.99 2.58
N GLY A 55 4.35 1.66 1.74
CA GLY A 55 4.66 1.28 0.36
C GLY A 55 4.10 2.26 -0.67
N GLY A 56 4.99 2.97 -1.37
CA GLY A 56 4.68 3.98 -2.39
C GLY A 56 4.54 3.41 -3.82
N GLY A 57 4.26 2.12 -3.96
CA GLY A 57 3.89 1.50 -5.24
C GLY A 57 2.48 1.88 -5.70
N PRO A 58 2.01 1.35 -6.86
CA PRO A 58 0.69 1.67 -7.42
C PRO A 58 -0.44 1.48 -6.40
N THR A 59 -0.49 0.32 -5.73
CA THR A 59 -1.53 0.02 -4.73
C THR A 59 -1.56 1.04 -3.58
N GLY A 60 -0.39 1.39 -3.03
CA GLY A 60 -0.33 2.37 -1.93
C GLY A 60 -0.74 3.77 -2.36
N VAL A 61 -0.35 4.19 -3.56
CA VAL A 61 -0.72 5.50 -4.15
C VAL A 61 -2.22 5.59 -4.39
N GLU A 62 -2.82 4.58 -5.01
CA GLU A 62 -4.27 4.50 -5.26
C GLU A 62 -5.05 4.48 -3.95
N LEU A 63 -4.62 3.66 -2.99
CA LEU A 63 -5.25 3.56 -1.68
C LEU A 63 -5.19 4.88 -0.91
N ALA A 64 -4.05 5.58 -0.94
CA ALA A 64 -3.90 6.87 -0.27
C ALA A 64 -4.85 7.93 -0.83
N GLY A 65 -4.96 8.02 -2.16
CA GLY A 65 -5.90 8.92 -2.82
C GLY A 65 -7.35 8.57 -2.49
N ALA A 66 -7.73 7.30 -2.63
CA ALA A 66 -9.09 6.83 -2.35
C ALA A 66 -9.52 7.08 -0.90
N LEU A 67 -8.66 6.75 0.08
CA LEU A 67 -8.94 6.99 1.50
C LEU A 67 -9.15 8.47 1.79
N MET A 68 -8.28 9.35 1.23
CA MET A 68 -8.41 10.78 1.44
C MET A 68 -9.72 11.33 0.85
N GLU A 69 -10.09 10.91 -0.36
CA GLU A 69 -11.35 11.32 -0.97
C GLU A 69 -12.58 10.83 -0.20
N ILE A 70 -12.60 9.55 0.19
CA ILE A 70 -13.70 8.98 0.97
C ILE A 70 -13.83 9.70 2.32
N GLY A 71 -12.73 9.87 3.06
CA GLY A 71 -12.74 10.52 4.36
C GLY A 71 -13.27 11.95 4.31
N ARG A 72 -12.80 12.73 3.34
CA ARG A 72 -13.19 14.14 3.22
C ARG A 72 -14.55 14.36 2.59
N ARG A 73 -14.96 13.55 1.59
CA ARG A 73 -16.17 13.79 0.81
C ARG A 73 -17.36 12.97 1.29
N ALA A 74 -17.14 11.70 1.60
CA ALA A 74 -18.21 10.77 1.96
C ALA A 74 -18.48 10.76 3.47
N MET A 75 -17.41 10.76 4.30
CA MET A 75 -17.55 10.61 5.75
C MET A 75 -17.75 11.94 6.48
N ALA A 76 -17.17 13.03 5.99
CA ALA A 76 -17.21 14.31 6.68
C ALA A 76 -18.62 14.82 7.02
N PRO A 77 -19.66 14.66 6.17
CA PRO A 77 -21.01 15.10 6.50
C PRO A 77 -21.63 14.36 7.69
N ASP A 78 -21.27 13.08 7.89
CA ASP A 78 -21.91 12.19 8.85
C ASP A 78 -21.17 12.13 10.20
N PHE A 79 -19.91 12.62 10.24
CA PHE A 79 -19.06 12.54 11.42
C PHE A 79 -18.60 13.90 11.95
N PRO A 80 -19.36 14.51 12.91
CA PRO A 80 -18.99 15.80 13.51
C PRO A 80 -17.63 15.82 14.22
N VAL A 81 -17.04 14.67 14.54
CA VAL A 81 -15.67 14.59 15.10
C VAL A 81 -14.64 15.30 14.23
N LEU A 82 -14.84 15.38 12.92
CA LEU A 82 -13.96 16.08 11.99
C LEU A 82 -13.90 17.60 12.17
N HIS A 83 -14.80 18.18 12.97
CA HIS A 83 -14.70 19.57 13.40
C HIS A 83 -13.67 19.79 14.53
N ARG A 84 -13.25 18.72 15.22
CA ARG A 84 -12.34 18.78 16.37
C ARG A 84 -11.08 17.91 16.25
N ALA A 85 -11.04 17.01 15.27
CA ALA A 85 -9.88 16.16 14.97
C ALA A 85 -9.71 16.02 13.47
N GLU A 86 -8.47 16.12 13.00
CA GLU A 86 -8.14 16.09 11.58
C GLU A 86 -8.09 14.64 11.06
N PHE A 87 -8.70 14.40 9.90
CA PHE A 87 -8.52 13.18 9.14
C PHE A 87 -7.21 13.25 8.36
N ARG A 88 -6.31 12.31 8.59
CA ARG A 88 -4.96 12.28 8.03
C ARG A 88 -4.70 10.97 7.30
N VAL A 89 -4.11 11.07 6.11
CA VAL A 89 -3.54 9.94 5.38
C VAL A 89 -2.06 10.20 5.14
N ILE A 90 -1.22 9.26 5.55
CA ILE A 90 0.24 9.34 5.45
C ILE A 90 0.70 8.16 4.61
N LEU A 91 1.36 8.42 3.49
CA LEU A 91 1.98 7.41 2.63
C LEU A 91 3.48 7.40 2.90
N ILE A 92 4.01 6.25 3.32
CA ILE A 92 5.42 6.06 3.65
C ILE A 92 6.09 5.20 2.57
N GLU A 93 7.20 5.70 2.02
CA GLU A 93 8.02 4.98 1.04
C GLU A 93 9.50 4.97 1.48
N GLY A 94 10.10 3.77 1.49
CA GLY A 94 11.50 3.59 1.84
C GLY A 94 12.48 4.09 0.78
N GLY A 95 12.04 4.12 -0.48
CA GLY A 95 12.80 4.64 -1.62
C GLY A 95 12.76 6.16 -1.74
N GLY A 96 13.52 6.69 -2.70
CA GLY A 96 13.64 8.14 -2.91
C GLY A 96 12.43 8.80 -3.57
N ARG A 97 11.45 8.01 -4.04
CA ARG A 97 10.22 8.50 -4.70
C ARG A 97 9.14 7.43 -4.72
N ILE A 98 7.90 7.84 -4.76
CA ILE A 98 6.78 6.94 -5.01
C ILE A 98 6.78 6.48 -6.48
N LEU A 99 6.11 5.37 -6.79
CA LEU A 99 6.00 4.82 -8.15
C LEU A 99 7.37 4.67 -8.84
N GLU A 100 8.34 4.07 -8.15
CA GLU A 100 9.74 3.99 -8.62
C GLU A 100 9.89 3.31 -9.99
N ALA A 101 8.98 2.38 -10.33
CA ALA A 101 8.96 1.69 -11.61
C ALA A 101 8.56 2.59 -12.80
N PHE A 102 8.00 3.78 -12.52
CA PHE A 102 7.58 4.74 -13.55
C PHE A 102 8.65 5.82 -13.79
N PRO A 103 8.58 6.56 -14.92
CA PRO A 103 9.45 7.70 -15.17
C PRO A 103 9.38 8.74 -14.04
N PRO A 104 10.51 9.40 -13.69
CA PRO A 104 10.58 10.34 -12.57
C PRO A 104 9.59 11.51 -12.64
N ASP A 105 9.28 12.00 -13.84
CA ASP A 105 8.31 13.08 -14.07
C ASP A 105 6.88 12.65 -13.72
N LEU A 106 6.51 11.39 -14.00
CA LEU A 106 5.21 10.83 -13.62
C LEU A 106 5.13 10.59 -12.10
N SER A 107 6.21 10.10 -11.50
CA SER A 107 6.32 9.96 -10.05
C SER A 107 6.12 11.32 -9.35
N GLY A 108 6.79 12.38 -9.82
CA GLY A 108 6.65 13.73 -9.27
C GLY A 108 5.23 14.28 -9.43
N LYS A 109 4.58 14.07 -10.58
CA LYS A 109 3.18 14.47 -10.81
C LYS A 109 2.22 13.74 -9.87
N ALA A 110 2.42 12.44 -9.67
CA ALA A 110 1.60 11.63 -8.75
C ALA A 110 1.75 12.12 -7.30
N GLN A 111 2.97 12.40 -6.86
CA GLN A 111 3.22 12.94 -5.53
C GLN A 111 2.53 14.30 -5.34
N THR A 112 2.71 15.23 -6.28
CA THR A 112 2.05 16.53 -6.24
C THR A 112 0.52 16.41 -6.19
N ALA A 113 -0.06 15.46 -6.94
CA ALA A 113 -1.50 15.22 -6.93
C ALA A 113 -1.98 14.68 -5.56
N LEU A 114 -1.26 13.73 -4.96
CA LEU A 114 -1.58 13.22 -3.62
C LEU A 114 -1.48 14.32 -2.55
N GLU A 115 -0.43 15.13 -2.58
CA GLU A 115 -0.23 16.24 -1.65
C GLU A 115 -1.33 17.32 -1.82
N ALA A 116 -1.77 17.59 -3.05
CA ALA A 116 -2.89 18.49 -3.32
C ALA A 116 -4.24 17.94 -2.79
N LEU A 117 -4.42 16.62 -2.75
CA LEU A 117 -5.55 15.97 -2.05
C LEU A 117 -5.43 16.09 -0.53
N GLY A 118 -4.23 16.37 0.01
CA GLY A 118 -3.94 16.47 1.43
C GLY A 118 -3.33 15.21 2.04
N VAL A 119 -2.84 14.27 1.22
CA VAL A 119 -2.03 13.15 1.68
C VAL A 119 -0.64 13.64 2.05
N THR A 120 -0.12 13.22 3.19
CA THR A 120 1.29 13.44 3.55
C THR A 120 2.14 12.33 2.93
N VAL A 121 3.07 12.67 2.04
CA VAL A 121 3.97 11.69 1.41
C VAL A 121 5.36 11.78 2.05
N MET A 122 5.83 10.65 2.59
CA MET A 122 7.15 10.51 3.24
C MET A 122 8.02 9.56 2.44
N VAL A 123 8.94 10.08 1.66
CA VAL A 123 9.95 9.29 0.90
C VAL A 123 11.27 9.22 1.67
N ASN A 124 12.17 8.30 1.27
CA ASN A 124 13.40 7.97 2.02
C ASN A 124 13.12 7.64 3.49
N CYS A 125 11.93 7.12 3.77
CA CYS A 125 11.46 6.87 5.12
C CYS A 125 11.13 5.38 5.28
N ARG A 126 12.02 4.63 5.92
CA ARG A 126 11.82 3.21 6.16
C ARG A 126 11.06 2.99 7.46
N VAL A 127 10.10 2.06 7.43
CA VAL A 127 9.43 1.55 8.63
C VAL A 127 10.35 0.58 9.35
N HIS A 128 10.50 0.76 10.65
CA HIS A 128 11.35 -0.03 11.53
C HIS A 128 10.56 -0.86 12.53
N ASP A 129 9.33 -0.43 12.84
CA ASP A 129 8.44 -1.17 13.73
C ASP A 129 6.98 -0.80 13.47
N VAL A 130 6.07 -1.77 13.70
CA VAL A 130 4.62 -1.60 13.61
C VAL A 130 3.99 -2.26 14.84
N THR A 131 3.21 -1.49 15.56
CA THR A 131 2.52 -1.93 16.78
C THR A 131 1.04 -1.55 16.73
N GLY A 132 0.23 -2.03 17.67
CA GLY A 132 -1.17 -1.60 17.82
C GLY A 132 -1.35 -0.12 18.21
N GLN A 133 -0.26 0.62 18.43
CA GLN A 133 -0.28 2.04 18.80
C GLN A 133 0.24 2.96 17.69
N GLY A 134 0.86 2.40 16.65
CA GLY A 134 1.43 3.17 15.56
C GLY A 134 2.64 2.55 14.88
N VAL A 135 3.34 3.37 14.13
CA VAL A 135 4.47 3.01 13.27
C VAL A 135 5.70 3.82 13.63
N LEU A 136 6.84 3.14 13.78
CA LEU A 136 8.16 3.79 13.83
C LEU A 136 8.70 3.92 12.40
N ALA A 137 8.68 5.13 11.86
CA ALA A 137 9.13 5.44 10.51
C ALA A 137 10.35 6.39 10.57
N GLY A 138 11.50 5.93 10.09
CA GLY A 138 12.76 6.64 10.32
C GLY A 138 13.03 6.81 11.81
N ALA A 139 13.16 8.07 12.27
CA ALA A 139 13.33 8.41 13.68
C ALA A 139 12.01 8.87 14.36
N GLN A 140 10.88 8.85 13.65
CA GLN A 140 9.61 9.36 14.14
C GLN A 140 8.64 8.23 14.44
N PHE A 141 8.02 8.28 15.64
CA PHE A 141 6.86 7.43 15.94
C PHE A 141 5.57 8.15 15.56
N ILE A 142 4.83 7.56 14.63
CA ILE A 142 3.53 8.07 14.15
C ILE A 142 2.44 7.30 14.88
N ARG A 143 1.71 7.98 15.75
CA ARG A 143 0.57 7.39 16.44
C ARG A 143 -0.59 7.19 15.47
N THR A 144 -1.11 5.98 15.41
CA THR A 144 -2.26 5.60 14.58
C THR A 144 -2.84 4.27 15.04
N ALA A 145 -4.13 4.09 14.88
CA ALA A 145 -4.81 2.81 15.01
C ALA A 145 -4.94 2.07 13.66
N ASN A 146 -4.59 2.72 12.54
CA ASN A 146 -4.85 2.22 11.20
C ASN A 146 -3.58 2.21 10.35
N VAL A 147 -2.91 1.07 10.30
CA VAL A 147 -1.77 0.83 9.42
C VAL A 147 -2.19 -0.13 8.32
N LEU A 148 -1.82 0.17 7.08
CA LEU A 148 -2.13 -0.62 5.89
C LEU A 148 -0.82 -0.94 5.16
N TRP A 149 -0.62 -2.23 4.86
CA TRP A 149 0.61 -2.69 4.24
C TRP A 149 0.43 -2.86 2.73
N ALA A 150 1.03 -1.97 1.95
CA ALA A 150 1.04 -1.99 0.48
C ALA A 150 2.45 -2.27 -0.09
N ALA A 151 3.43 -2.55 0.78
CA ALA A 151 4.79 -2.85 0.38
C ALA A 151 5.00 -4.34 0.08
N GLY A 152 6.04 -4.65 -0.70
CA GLY A 152 6.45 -6.02 -0.96
C GLY A 152 5.45 -6.82 -1.79
N ASN A 153 5.43 -6.59 -3.10
CA ASN A 153 4.62 -7.42 -4.00
C ASN A 153 5.28 -8.80 -4.16
N ILE A 154 4.61 -9.85 -3.65
CA ILE A 154 4.98 -11.25 -3.87
C ILE A 154 3.93 -11.87 -4.77
N ALA A 155 4.38 -12.58 -5.81
CA ALA A 155 3.49 -13.32 -6.69
C ALA A 155 2.79 -14.47 -5.94
N SER A 156 1.66 -14.94 -6.48
CA SER A 156 0.90 -16.01 -5.87
C SER A 156 1.74 -17.29 -5.67
N PRO A 157 1.67 -17.95 -4.51
CA PRO A 157 2.39 -19.21 -4.27
C PRO A 157 2.05 -20.33 -5.26
N ILE A 158 0.89 -20.26 -5.92
CA ILE A 158 0.46 -21.23 -6.93
C ILE A 158 1.44 -21.30 -8.11
N LEU A 159 2.18 -20.23 -8.39
CA LEU A 159 3.15 -20.21 -9.48
C LEU A 159 4.31 -21.18 -9.27
N ARG A 160 4.58 -21.58 -8.02
CA ARG A 160 5.59 -22.59 -7.70
C ARG A 160 5.20 -23.99 -8.22
N SER A 161 3.90 -24.25 -8.43
CA SER A 161 3.41 -25.52 -8.97
C SER A 161 3.60 -25.68 -10.46
N LEU A 162 4.01 -24.61 -11.18
CA LEU A 162 4.28 -24.65 -12.61
C LEU A 162 5.66 -25.27 -12.94
N ASP A 163 6.53 -25.44 -11.93
CA ASP A 163 7.89 -25.99 -12.08
C ASP A 163 8.73 -25.28 -13.17
N VAL A 164 8.61 -23.93 -13.21
CA VAL A 164 9.32 -23.06 -14.15
C VAL A 164 10.19 -22.04 -13.40
N PRO A 165 11.18 -21.42 -14.07
CA PRO A 165 12.02 -20.41 -13.45
C PRO A 165 11.23 -19.23 -12.91
N LEU A 166 11.41 -18.92 -11.62
CA LEU A 166 10.82 -17.77 -10.96
C LEU A 166 11.89 -16.71 -10.67
N ASP A 167 11.46 -15.45 -10.54
CA ASP A 167 12.31 -14.39 -10.03
C ASP A 167 12.32 -14.36 -8.49
N GLN A 168 13.04 -13.40 -7.90
CA GLN A 168 13.17 -13.25 -6.45
C GLN A 168 11.85 -12.94 -5.74
N THR A 169 10.86 -12.42 -6.47
CA THR A 169 9.52 -12.10 -5.95
C THR A 169 8.49 -13.19 -6.26
N GLY A 170 8.93 -14.31 -6.83
CA GLY A 170 8.09 -15.47 -7.16
C GLY A 170 7.33 -15.34 -8.47
N ARG A 171 7.61 -14.33 -9.30
CA ARG A 171 7.00 -14.18 -10.63
C ARG A 171 7.66 -15.13 -11.63
N VAL A 172 6.86 -15.66 -12.55
CA VAL A 172 7.35 -16.52 -13.63
C VAL A 172 8.16 -15.69 -14.62
N ARG A 173 9.39 -16.12 -14.92
CA ARG A 173 10.18 -15.56 -16.02
C ARG A 173 9.60 -16.03 -17.33
N VAL A 174 8.90 -15.13 -18.03
CA VAL A 174 8.20 -15.43 -19.29
C VAL A 174 9.04 -15.04 -20.50
N GLU A 175 8.71 -15.63 -21.64
CA GLU A 175 9.23 -15.19 -22.94
C GLU A 175 8.63 -13.82 -23.32
N ARG A 176 9.10 -13.21 -24.41
CA ARG A 176 8.62 -11.88 -24.85
C ARG A 176 7.15 -11.83 -25.24
N ASP A 177 6.60 -12.95 -25.65
CA ASP A 177 5.18 -13.12 -25.99
C ASP A 177 4.33 -13.53 -24.78
N LEU A 178 4.94 -13.51 -23.57
CA LEU A 178 4.35 -13.89 -22.28
C LEU A 178 4.10 -15.39 -22.13
N SER A 179 4.61 -16.23 -23.04
CA SER A 179 4.53 -17.68 -22.92
C SER A 179 5.53 -18.20 -21.88
N LEU A 180 5.31 -19.44 -21.43
CA LEU A 180 6.29 -20.15 -20.58
C LEU A 180 7.50 -20.57 -21.39
N PRO A 181 8.71 -20.53 -20.82
CA PRO A 181 9.88 -21.13 -21.45
C PRO A 181 9.65 -22.62 -21.73
N GLY A 182 9.73 -22.98 -23.03
CA GLY A 182 9.53 -24.35 -23.49
C GLY A 182 8.07 -24.79 -23.69
N ASP A 183 7.10 -23.95 -23.38
CA ASP A 183 5.67 -24.20 -23.66
C ASP A 183 5.01 -22.95 -24.27
N PRO A 184 4.90 -22.90 -25.62
CA PRO A 184 4.34 -21.74 -26.32
C PRO A 184 2.82 -21.66 -26.25
N TRP A 185 2.14 -22.56 -25.54
CA TRP A 185 0.70 -22.60 -25.42
C TRP A 185 0.19 -22.14 -24.05
N THR A 186 1.09 -22.03 -23.07
CA THR A 186 0.75 -21.54 -21.72
C THR A 186 1.30 -20.15 -21.52
N PHE A 187 0.46 -19.22 -21.07
CA PHE A 187 0.79 -17.80 -20.87
C PHE A 187 0.63 -17.39 -19.42
N VAL A 188 1.55 -16.54 -18.94
CA VAL A 188 1.47 -15.89 -17.63
C VAL A 188 1.50 -14.38 -17.85
N ILE A 189 0.53 -13.66 -17.26
CA ILE A 189 0.32 -12.23 -17.48
C ILE A 189 0.18 -11.47 -16.14
N GLY A 190 0.24 -10.15 -16.21
CA GLY A 190 0.07 -9.26 -15.06
C GLY A 190 1.15 -9.42 -14.00
N ASP A 191 0.79 -9.25 -12.75
CA ASP A 191 1.71 -9.31 -11.60
C ASP A 191 2.35 -10.70 -11.37
N ALA A 192 1.86 -11.72 -12.05
CA ALA A 192 2.43 -13.07 -12.01
C ALA A 192 3.64 -13.23 -12.96
N ALA A 193 3.79 -12.35 -13.95
CA ALA A 193 4.81 -12.42 -14.98
C ALA A 193 6.00 -11.51 -14.67
N HIS A 194 7.22 -12.03 -14.92
CA HIS A 194 8.43 -11.25 -15.01
C HIS A 194 8.83 -11.19 -16.50
N CYS A 195 8.48 -10.09 -17.15
CA CYS A 195 8.85 -9.79 -18.52
C CYS A 195 9.94 -8.71 -18.53
N GLU A 196 10.93 -8.85 -19.40
CA GLU A 196 11.99 -7.86 -19.53
C GLU A 196 11.90 -7.11 -20.87
N SER A 197 12.19 -5.80 -20.83
CA SER A 197 12.39 -5.02 -22.05
C SER A 197 13.61 -5.51 -22.84
N PRO A 198 13.78 -5.10 -24.12
CA PRO A 198 14.97 -5.43 -24.89
C PRO A 198 16.28 -5.02 -24.21
N GLU A 199 16.26 -4.02 -23.35
CA GLU A 199 17.39 -3.50 -22.58
C GLU A 199 17.61 -4.25 -21.25
N GLY A 200 16.85 -5.33 -20.97
CA GLY A 200 16.97 -6.15 -19.77
C GLY A 200 16.36 -5.51 -18.50
N ARG A 201 15.43 -4.56 -18.66
CA ARG A 201 14.71 -3.96 -17.52
C ARG A 201 13.40 -4.72 -17.31
N ALA A 202 13.13 -5.09 -16.06
CA ALA A 202 11.85 -5.66 -15.70
C ALA A 202 10.71 -4.65 -16.00
N LEU A 203 9.72 -5.10 -16.75
CA LEU A 203 8.52 -4.31 -17.01
C LEU A 203 7.59 -4.36 -15.79
N PRO A 204 6.87 -3.27 -15.50
CA PRO A 204 5.82 -3.32 -14.50
C PRO A 204 4.74 -4.32 -14.92
N GLY A 205 4.12 -5.00 -13.96
CA GLY A 205 2.98 -5.86 -14.21
C GLY A 205 1.81 -5.03 -14.76
N VAL A 206 1.35 -5.38 -15.94
CA VAL A 206 0.21 -4.76 -16.64
C VAL A 206 -0.77 -5.85 -17.03
#